data_e90397871f419574370ef3e71737fedb
#
_entry.id   e90397871f419574370ef3e71737fedb
#
_cell.length_a   1.000
_cell.length_b   1.000
_cell.length_c   1.000
_cell.angle_alpha   90.00
_cell.angle_beta   90.00
_cell.angle_gamma   90.00
#
_symmetry.space_group_name_H-M   'P 1'
#
loop_
_entity.id
_entity.type
_entity.pdbx_description
1 polymer ?
#
loop_
_entity_poly.entity_id
_entity_poly.type
_entity_poly.pdbx_seq_one_letter_code
_entity_poly.pdbx_strand_id
1 'polypeptide(L)'
;MNPDAIAQIYASDIVSGFDIHKPEKLNVLFARYGDQGASYFQLLRSMGFEKEVSLDTYSHYEENRIHEVCIVDDTVSQPDIGADITFVLNSESLDGNNNFYLRKWDVILFPNEVTGSVTDIDVSTSTAPAITVTLNDDTEQFPGLTAGEELIIITNAFSEGSGQPDSAIRGTWEYENDAQIIKETIGYTGSEMVNQTWFDVTSMGYKIPAYYFLGQVDIDYRMALRIDGALLFGKRTVNPSLVDPDTGRAIKTTEGMVPYIRRVGNEQSYTGGAFDVTQFDEMDNTLDREGAGNYILSLLGITLHQSIENSLVSYFANTNIQFARQTTNEVLFNNNESLAASINFKYLTKSERTFLFKRMGALNNPKLYGATGYEAIGPKLGMFMPINKKKDPVTGNMVESIGTRYRGLGRYNRRMEVWQVGGAGEGLKVTEFDKRSTYQRCHIGSHFRGGNQMLIMEPA
;
A
#
# COMPACT_ATOMS: atom_id res chain seq x y z
N MET A 1 -0.86 69.54 -26.12
CA MET A 1 -1.64 69.33 -27.35
C MET A 1 -2.61 70.53 -27.44
N ASN A 2 -2.61 71.21 -28.55
CA ASN A 2 -3.52 72.31 -28.79
C ASN A 2 -4.92 71.71 -29.05
N PRO A 3 -5.94 72.00 -28.25
CA PRO A 3 -7.27 71.37 -28.38
C PRO A 3 -7.98 71.76 -29.69
N ASP A 4 -7.48 72.76 -30.40
CA ASP A 4 -8.10 73.25 -31.63
C ASP A 4 -7.54 72.60 -32.92
N ALA A 5 -6.65 71.66 -32.84
CA ALA A 5 -6.02 71.02 -33.96
C ALA A 5 -6.32 69.46 -34.01
N ILE A 6 -7.57 69.12 -33.84
CA ILE A 6 -7.96 67.69 -34.03
C ILE A 6 -8.13 67.48 -35.55
N ALA A 7 -7.10 66.95 -36.17
CA ALA A 7 -7.22 66.41 -37.55
C ALA A 7 -8.28 65.32 -37.56
N GLN A 8 -8.97 65.17 -38.67
CA GLN A 8 -9.88 64.01 -38.89
C GLN A 8 -9.09 62.71 -38.70
N ILE A 9 -9.36 62.00 -37.62
CA ILE A 9 -8.74 60.72 -37.32
C ILE A 9 -9.64 59.63 -37.91
N TYR A 10 -9.08 58.71 -38.67
CA TYR A 10 -9.83 57.54 -39.12
C TYR A 10 -10.35 56.75 -37.95
N ALA A 11 -11.52 56.12 -38.06
CA ALA A 11 -12.11 55.33 -36.97
C ALA A 11 -11.16 54.22 -36.44
N SER A 12 -10.28 53.69 -37.29
CA SER A 12 -9.23 52.76 -36.93
C SER A 12 -8.19 53.33 -35.98
N ASP A 13 -7.88 54.65 -36.12
CA ASP A 13 -6.87 55.30 -35.30
C ASP A 13 -7.43 55.64 -33.89
N ILE A 14 -8.72 55.93 -33.81
CA ILE A 14 -9.42 56.10 -32.54
C ILE A 14 -9.40 54.79 -31.73
N VAL A 15 -9.64 53.70 -32.40
CA VAL A 15 -9.63 52.36 -31.80
C VAL A 15 -8.25 51.99 -31.27
N SER A 16 -7.19 52.25 -32.06
CA SER A 16 -5.81 51.95 -31.64
C SER A 16 -5.31 52.91 -30.52
N GLY A 17 -5.77 54.17 -30.54
CA GLY A 17 -5.35 55.19 -29.56
C GLY A 17 -5.97 55.08 -28.19
N PHE A 18 -7.15 54.50 -28.08
CA PHE A 18 -7.87 54.37 -26.81
C PHE A 18 -7.96 52.96 -26.27
N ASP A 19 -7.38 51.97 -26.99
CA ASP A 19 -7.49 50.53 -26.62
C ASP A 19 -8.92 50.10 -26.26
N ILE A 20 -9.90 50.56 -27.09
CA ILE A 20 -11.33 50.42 -26.85
C ILE A 20 -11.77 48.94 -27.06
N HIS A 21 -10.99 48.18 -27.83
CA HIS A 21 -11.31 46.80 -28.08
C HIS A 21 -10.96 45.93 -26.88
N LYS A 22 -12.00 45.45 -26.20
CA LYS A 22 -11.85 44.40 -25.23
C LYS A 22 -11.41 43.13 -25.99
N PRO A 23 -10.22 42.55 -25.67
CA PRO A 23 -9.81 41.33 -26.34
C PRO A 23 -10.84 40.24 -26.09
N GLU A 24 -11.25 39.57 -27.13
CA GLU A 24 -12.18 38.44 -27.03
C GLU A 24 -11.47 37.27 -26.36
N LYS A 25 -11.75 37.07 -25.09
CA LYS A 25 -11.25 35.94 -24.30
C LYS A 25 -12.41 34.99 -24.02
N LEU A 26 -12.29 33.77 -24.48
CA LEU A 26 -13.26 32.73 -24.19
C LEU A 26 -13.31 32.48 -22.68
N ASN A 27 -14.53 32.46 -22.11
CA ASN A 27 -14.75 32.18 -20.67
C ASN A 27 -14.57 30.69 -20.36
N VAL A 28 -13.50 30.08 -20.88
CA VAL A 28 -13.18 28.67 -20.66
C VAL A 28 -11.74 28.57 -20.19
N LEU A 29 -11.57 28.07 -18.97
CA LEU A 29 -10.25 27.70 -18.45
C LEU A 29 -10.11 26.17 -18.58
N PHE A 30 -9.18 25.74 -19.42
CA PHE A 30 -8.90 24.34 -19.64
C PHE A 30 -7.74 23.88 -18.78
N ALA A 31 -7.98 22.86 -17.93
CA ALA A 31 -6.93 22.24 -17.12
C ALA A 31 -6.00 21.41 -18.03
N ARG A 32 -4.82 21.94 -18.31
CA ARG A 32 -3.87 21.37 -19.29
C ARG A 32 -3.43 19.93 -18.95
N TYR A 33 -3.40 19.57 -17.69
CA TYR A 33 -2.87 18.29 -17.23
C TYR A 33 -3.95 17.29 -16.80
N GLY A 34 -5.22 17.58 -16.97
CA GLY A 34 -6.33 16.68 -16.66
C GLY A 34 -6.37 16.21 -15.20
N ASP A 35 -6.84 14.99 -15.00
CA ASP A 35 -6.85 14.34 -13.68
C ASP A 35 -5.42 13.96 -13.28
N GLN A 36 -4.93 14.51 -12.18
CA GLN A 36 -3.58 14.28 -11.69
C GLN A 36 -3.46 13.06 -10.75
N GLY A 37 -4.51 12.26 -10.62
CA GLY A 37 -4.39 10.89 -10.13
C GLY A 37 -4.35 10.67 -8.63
N ALA A 38 -4.90 11.57 -7.82
CA ALA A 38 -5.19 11.29 -6.42
C ALA A 38 -6.31 10.27 -6.31
N SER A 39 -5.97 8.98 -6.22
CA SER A 39 -6.95 7.90 -6.36
C SER A 39 -6.87 6.81 -5.29
N TYR A 40 -5.74 6.68 -4.56
CA TYR A 40 -5.57 5.60 -3.59
C TYR A 40 -6.44 5.80 -2.35
N PHE A 41 -6.38 6.96 -1.74
CA PHE A 41 -7.21 7.29 -0.58
C PHE A 41 -8.71 7.21 -0.90
N GLN A 42 -9.12 7.74 -2.06
CA GLN A 42 -10.49 7.66 -2.52
C GLN A 42 -10.94 6.21 -2.75
N LEU A 43 -10.05 5.36 -3.27
CA LEU A 43 -10.30 3.93 -3.44
C LEU A 43 -10.56 3.25 -2.09
N LEU A 44 -9.66 3.40 -1.11
CA LEU A 44 -9.82 2.82 0.22
C LEU A 44 -11.11 3.30 0.91
N ARG A 45 -11.41 4.58 0.75
CA ARG A 45 -12.63 5.18 1.28
C ARG A 45 -13.90 4.61 0.64
N SER A 46 -13.90 4.43 -0.68
CA SER A 46 -15.04 3.83 -1.40
C SER A 46 -15.26 2.37 -1.04
N MET A 47 -14.21 1.64 -0.68
CA MET A 47 -14.27 0.26 -0.18
C MET A 47 -14.68 0.18 1.30
N GLY A 48 -14.81 1.31 2.00
CA GLY A 48 -15.16 1.35 3.43
C GLY A 48 -14.03 0.90 4.35
N PHE A 49 -12.78 0.94 3.90
CA PHE A 49 -11.60 0.51 4.65
C PHE A 49 -11.01 1.64 5.51
N GLU A 50 -11.85 2.50 6.04
CA GLU A 50 -11.50 3.56 6.99
C GLU A 50 -12.04 3.25 8.37
N LYS A 51 -11.20 3.37 9.41
CA LYS A 51 -11.62 3.21 10.81
C LYS A 51 -11.04 4.31 11.69
N GLU A 52 -11.79 4.64 12.74
CA GLU A 52 -11.38 5.59 13.75
C GLU A 52 -10.42 4.98 14.76
N VAL A 53 -9.41 5.76 15.18
CA VAL A 53 -8.49 5.43 16.25
C VAL A 53 -8.36 6.60 17.22
N SER A 54 -8.22 6.31 18.51
CA SER A 54 -8.17 7.33 19.56
C SER A 54 -6.75 7.84 19.86
N LEU A 55 -5.72 7.11 19.45
CA LEU A 55 -4.33 7.43 19.68
C LEU A 55 -3.59 7.71 18.37
N ASP A 56 -2.49 8.45 18.44
CA ASP A 56 -1.64 8.74 17.28
C ASP A 56 -0.89 7.48 16.81
N THR A 57 -0.40 6.68 17.75
CA THR A 57 0.22 5.38 17.49
C THR A 57 -0.82 4.30 17.68
N TYR A 58 -0.94 3.41 16.75
CA TYR A 58 -1.81 2.25 16.80
C TYR A 58 -1.03 1.00 16.38
N SER A 59 -1.33 -0.11 17.04
CA SER A 59 -0.68 -1.39 16.80
C SER A 59 -1.68 -2.52 16.63
N HIS A 60 -1.19 -3.63 16.12
CA HIS A 60 -1.90 -4.90 16.07
C HIS A 60 -0.90 -6.04 16.21
N TYR A 61 -1.39 -7.18 16.65
CA TYR A 61 -0.59 -8.39 16.76
C TYR A 61 -0.90 -9.32 15.60
N GLU A 62 0.13 -9.96 15.07
CA GLU A 62 0.02 -11.03 14.08
C GLU A 62 0.63 -12.30 14.64
N GLU A 63 -0.03 -13.43 14.43
CA GLU A 63 0.46 -14.74 14.85
C GLU A 63 1.31 -15.34 13.72
N ASN A 64 2.38 -16.03 14.11
CA ASN A 64 3.22 -16.77 13.20
C ASN A 64 2.52 -18.06 12.70
N ARG A 65 3.16 -18.80 11.80
CA ARG A 65 2.66 -20.10 11.30
C ARG A 65 2.48 -21.09 12.45
N ILE A 66 1.57 -22.05 12.29
CA ILE A 66 1.38 -23.14 13.26
C ILE A 66 2.57 -24.10 13.21
N HIS A 67 3.07 -24.38 12.01
CA HIS A 67 4.23 -25.23 11.78
C HIS A 67 5.33 -24.37 11.17
N GLU A 68 6.48 -24.39 11.83
CA GLU A 68 7.69 -23.76 11.32
C GLU A 68 8.53 -24.78 10.58
N VAL A 69 9.30 -24.32 9.62
CA VAL A 69 10.24 -25.13 8.84
C VAL A 69 11.55 -25.13 9.60
N CYS A 70 12.24 -26.26 9.67
CA CYS A 70 13.60 -26.31 10.18
C CYS A 70 14.55 -25.93 9.04
N ILE A 71 15.27 -24.82 9.19
CA ILE A 71 16.27 -24.37 8.22
C ILE A 71 17.66 -24.84 8.69
N VAL A 72 18.33 -25.58 7.85
CA VAL A 72 19.69 -26.07 8.14
C VAL A 72 20.71 -24.94 7.99
N ASP A 73 21.61 -24.79 8.97
CA ASP A 73 22.65 -23.73 8.91
C ASP A 73 23.93 -24.23 8.21
N ASP A 74 24.30 -25.47 8.44
CA ASP A 74 25.55 -26.04 7.96
C ASP A 74 25.31 -27.10 6.88
N THR A 75 26.27 -27.24 5.95
CA THR A 75 26.29 -28.35 5.00
C THR A 75 26.76 -29.63 5.69
N VAL A 76 25.91 -30.65 5.73
CA VAL A 76 26.22 -31.94 6.34
C VAL A 76 26.36 -33.02 5.24
N SER A 77 27.44 -33.75 5.29
CA SER A 77 27.65 -34.87 4.37
C SER A 77 26.66 -36.01 4.64
N GLN A 78 26.30 -36.74 3.61
CA GLN A 78 25.46 -37.92 3.72
C GLN A 78 26.06 -38.94 4.70
N PRO A 79 25.35 -39.36 5.76
CA PRO A 79 25.83 -40.40 6.67
C PRO A 79 25.74 -41.79 6.03
N ASP A 80 26.27 -42.81 6.70
CA ASP A 80 26.14 -44.20 6.30
C ASP A 80 24.68 -44.70 6.44
N ILE A 81 24.36 -45.78 5.75
CA ILE A 81 23.02 -46.42 5.83
C ILE A 81 22.73 -46.79 7.31
N GLY A 82 21.56 -46.46 7.78
CA GLY A 82 21.14 -46.71 9.17
C GLY A 82 21.77 -45.82 10.22
N ALA A 83 22.62 -44.86 9.84
CA ALA A 83 23.28 -43.96 10.79
C ALA A 83 22.43 -42.71 11.07
N ASP A 84 22.53 -42.21 12.29
CA ASP A 84 21.92 -40.93 12.68
C ASP A 84 22.56 -39.75 11.95
N ILE A 85 21.78 -38.70 11.76
CA ILE A 85 22.29 -37.41 11.24
C ILE A 85 22.19 -36.34 12.33
N THR A 86 23.26 -35.54 12.46
CA THR A 86 23.27 -34.37 13.36
C THR A 86 23.56 -33.14 12.53
N PHE A 87 22.76 -32.12 12.68
CA PHE A 87 22.93 -30.83 11.98
C PHE A 87 22.50 -29.64 12.85
N VAL A 88 23.03 -28.48 12.51
CA VAL A 88 22.74 -27.22 13.21
C VAL A 88 21.61 -26.51 12.48
N LEU A 89 20.71 -25.92 13.26
CA LEU A 89 19.62 -25.11 12.73
C LEU A 89 19.97 -23.62 12.71
N ASN A 90 19.51 -22.96 11.68
CA ASN A 90 19.67 -21.52 11.53
C ASN A 90 18.90 -20.78 12.63
N SER A 91 19.43 -19.63 13.05
CA SER A 91 18.82 -18.72 14.02
C SER A 91 17.40 -18.28 13.63
N GLU A 92 17.04 -18.32 12.35
CA GLU A 92 15.68 -18.06 11.85
C GLU A 92 14.67 -19.13 12.27
N SER A 93 15.13 -20.33 12.64
CA SER A 93 14.32 -21.41 13.23
C SER A 93 13.98 -21.19 14.70
N LEU A 94 14.50 -20.14 15.31
CA LEU A 94 14.22 -19.77 16.70
C LEU A 94 13.17 -18.66 16.76
N ASP A 95 12.37 -18.66 17.82
CA ASP A 95 11.51 -17.51 18.10
C ASP A 95 12.33 -16.32 18.63
N GLY A 96 11.71 -15.14 18.74
CA GLY A 96 12.36 -13.92 19.25
C GLY A 96 12.88 -14.02 20.69
N ASN A 97 12.58 -15.12 21.42
CA ASN A 97 13.05 -15.44 22.77
C ASN A 97 14.08 -16.56 22.77
N ASN A 98 14.62 -16.95 21.62
CA ASN A 98 15.52 -18.09 21.44
C ASN A 98 14.90 -19.44 21.84
N ASN A 99 13.60 -19.56 21.82
CA ASN A 99 12.95 -20.84 22.01
C ASN A 99 12.87 -21.58 20.68
N PHE A 100 12.95 -22.88 20.80
CA PHE A 100 13.00 -23.80 19.70
C PHE A 100 11.64 -24.47 19.53
N TYR A 101 11.13 -24.46 18.30
CA TYR A 101 9.83 -25.03 18.01
C TYR A 101 9.83 -26.56 18.03
N LEU A 102 10.92 -27.17 17.55
CA LEU A 102 11.08 -28.61 17.42
C LEU A 102 11.19 -29.29 18.80
N ARG A 103 10.61 -30.45 18.94
CA ARG A 103 10.63 -31.23 20.18
C ARG A 103 11.18 -32.62 19.94
N LYS A 104 11.67 -33.26 20.99
CA LYS A 104 12.03 -34.68 20.91
C LYS A 104 10.82 -35.48 20.48
N TRP A 105 11.04 -36.42 19.58
CA TRP A 105 10.05 -37.30 18.97
C TRP A 105 9.18 -36.65 17.90
N ASP A 106 9.49 -35.43 17.47
CA ASP A 106 8.95 -34.92 16.22
C ASP A 106 9.59 -35.67 15.03
N VAL A 107 8.79 -35.92 14.01
CA VAL A 107 9.22 -36.65 12.80
C VAL A 107 9.43 -35.65 11.67
N ILE A 108 10.64 -35.66 11.12
CA ILE A 108 11.06 -34.80 10.04
C ILE A 108 11.05 -35.56 8.71
N LEU A 109 10.56 -34.93 7.68
CA LEU A 109 10.63 -35.40 6.29
C LEU A 109 11.82 -34.74 5.58
N PHE A 110 12.69 -35.57 5.02
CA PHE A 110 13.84 -35.15 4.24
C PHE A 110 13.53 -35.13 2.73
N PRO A 111 14.32 -34.41 1.91
CA PRO A 111 14.04 -34.22 0.47
C PRO A 111 13.94 -35.50 -0.37
N ASN A 112 14.54 -36.59 0.06
CA ASN A 112 14.45 -37.92 -0.59
C ASN A 112 13.30 -38.81 -0.09
N GLU A 113 12.30 -38.16 0.57
CA GLU A 113 11.14 -38.83 1.19
C GLU A 113 11.49 -39.74 2.40
N VAL A 114 12.74 -39.73 2.86
CA VAL A 114 13.15 -40.41 4.08
C VAL A 114 12.63 -39.67 5.29
N THR A 115 12.18 -40.42 6.29
CA THR A 115 11.69 -39.87 7.54
C THR A 115 12.58 -40.25 8.72
N GLY A 116 12.77 -39.30 9.63
CA GLY A 116 13.52 -39.55 10.86
C GLY A 116 12.88 -38.88 12.06
N SER A 117 13.05 -39.49 13.23
CA SER A 117 12.57 -38.98 14.51
C SER A 117 13.68 -38.22 15.23
N VAL A 118 13.35 -37.07 15.78
CA VAL A 118 14.28 -36.27 16.59
C VAL A 118 14.53 -36.97 17.92
N THR A 119 15.75 -37.40 18.13
CA THR A 119 16.14 -38.13 19.35
C THR A 119 16.84 -37.23 20.37
N ASP A 120 17.60 -36.24 19.89
CA ASP A 120 18.28 -35.29 20.77
C ASP A 120 18.25 -33.86 20.24
N ILE A 121 18.23 -32.91 21.17
CA ILE A 121 18.25 -31.47 20.88
C ILE A 121 19.24 -30.83 21.83
N ASP A 122 20.33 -30.31 21.27
CA ASP A 122 21.35 -29.59 22.02
C ASP A 122 21.20 -28.07 21.83
N VAL A 123 20.72 -27.39 22.86
CA VAL A 123 20.56 -25.93 22.91
C VAL A 123 21.66 -25.26 23.75
N SER A 124 22.78 -25.94 24.01
CA SER A 124 23.90 -25.37 24.76
C SER A 124 24.45 -24.10 24.13
N THR A 125 24.33 -23.98 22.79
CA THR A 125 24.58 -22.75 22.03
C THR A 125 23.24 -22.18 21.55
N SER A 126 22.74 -21.16 22.23
CA SER A 126 21.41 -20.58 21.98
C SER A 126 21.20 -20.00 20.58
N THR A 127 22.30 -19.70 19.87
CA THR A 127 22.25 -19.14 18.49
C THR A 127 22.43 -20.19 17.40
N ALA A 128 22.76 -21.43 17.76
CA ALA A 128 23.05 -22.52 16.84
C ALA A 128 22.64 -23.87 17.47
N PRO A 129 21.35 -24.14 17.66
CA PRO A 129 20.88 -25.39 18.24
C PRO A 129 21.16 -26.56 17.28
N ALA A 130 21.78 -27.61 17.82
CA ALA A 130 22.02 -28.83 17.06
C ALA A 130 20.93 -29.86 17.37
N ILE A 131 20.47 -30.56 16.33
CA ILE A 131 19.52 -31.67 16.47
C ILE A 131 20.12 -32.95 15.94
N THR A 132 19.81 -34.05 16.62
CA THR A 132 20.13 -35.40 16.17
C THR A 132 18.85 -36.11 15.79
N VAL A 133 18.83 -36.65 14.59
CA VAL A 133 17.67 -37.35 14.03
C VAL A 133 18.09 -38.79 13.71
N THR A 134 17.28 -39.72 14.19
CA THR A 134 17.44 -41.15 13.94
C THR A 134 16.44 -41.60 12.87
N LEU A 135 16.86 -42.43 11.93
CA LEU A 135 16.00 -42.98 10.89
C LEU A 135 14.81 -43.77 11.47
N ASN A 136 13.64 -43.62 10.85
CA ASN A 136 12.48 -44.45 11.17
C ASN A 136 12.58 -45.88 10.55
N ASP A 137 13.38 -46.04 9.48
CA ASP A 137 13.74 -47.30 8.85
C ASP A 137 15.27 -47.37 8.70
N ASP A 138 15.89 -48.31 9.41
CA ASP A 138 17.34 -48.48 9.49
C ASP A 138 17.95 -49.03 8.16
N THR A 139 17.13 -49.42 7.21
CA THR A 139 17.55 -49.82 5.86
C THR A 139 17.69 -48.64 4.91
N GLU A 140 17.21 -47.46 5.28
CA GLU A 140 17.31 -46.25 4.50
C GLU A 140 18.58 -45.46 4.86
N GLN A 141 18.80 -44.37 4.12
CA GLN A 141 19.94 -43.47 4.30
C GLN A 141 19.47 -42.05 4.21
N PHE A 142 19.85 -41.22 5.19
CA PHE A 142 19.63 -39.76 5.12
C PHE A 142 20.35 -39.17 3.91
N PRO A 143 19.77 -38.15 3.26
CA PRO A 143 20.49 -37.37 2.25
C PRO A 143 21.57 -36.49 2.90
N GLY A 144 22.55 -36.05 2.13
CA GLY A 144 23.37 -34.92 2.53
C GLY A 144 22.51 -33.66 2.58
N LEU A 145 22.77 -32.77 3.53
CA LEU A 145 22.04 -31.50 3.69
C LEU A 145 22.91 -30.33 3.26
N THR A 146 22.27 -29.33 2.68
CA THR A 146 22.91 -28.09 2.27
C THR A 146 22.47 -26.94 3.17
N ALA A 147 23.36 -26.02 3.49
CA ALA A 147 22.99 -24.84 4.25
C ALA A 147 21.87 -24.05 3.54
N GLY A 148 20.85 -23.66 4.31
CA GLY A 148 19.63 -23.01 3.80
C GLY A 148 18.54 -24.00 3.36
N GLU A 149 18.76 -25.30 3.46
CA GLU A 149 17.74 -26.30 3.13
C GLU A 149 16.63 -26.34 4.17
N GLU A 150 15.38 -26.40 3.71
CA GLU A 150 14.18 -26.41 4.56
C GLU A 150 13.71 -27.85 4.77
N LEU A 151 13.58 -28.28 6.02
CA LEU A 151 13.08 -29.58 6.41
C LEU A 151 11.70 -29.44 7.06
N ILE A 152 10.80 -30.33 6.73
CA ILE A 152 9.39 -30.27 7.13
C ILE A 152 9.13 -31.20 8.32
N ILE A 153 8.52 -30.68 9.37
CA ILE A 153 7.99 -31.48 10.47
C ILE A 153 6.61 -31.99 10.08
N ILE A 154 6.43 -33.31 9.92
CA ILE A 154 5.17 -33.90 9.44
C ILE A 154 4.27 -34.38 10.58
N THR A 155 4.83 -34.87 11.67
CA THR A 155 4.09 -35.45 12.81
C THR A 155 4.99 -35.61 14.01
N ASN A 156 4.48 -36.25 15.07
CA ASN A 156 5.27 -36.74 16.18
C ASN A 156 4.87 -38.17 16.55
N ALA A 157 5.77 -38.91 17.20
CA ALA A 157 5.55 -40.29 17.57
C ALA A 157 6.12 -40.57 18.96
N PHE A 158 5.28 -40.97 19.90
CA PHE A 158 5.65 -41.28 21.28
C PHE A 158 5.46 -42.75 21.60
N SER A 159 6.27 -43.28 22.51
CA SER A 159 6.15 -44.66 23.00
C SER A 159 4.95 -44.83 23.92
N GLU A 160 4.47 -46.06 24.01
CA GLU A 160 3.42 -46.43 24.96
C GLU A 160 3.85 -46.12 26.40
N GLY A 161 2.96 -45.44 27.15
CA GLY A 161 3.22 -45.05 28.56
C GLY A 161 4.09 -43.80 28.71
N SER A 162 4.48 -43.10 27.63
CA SER A 162 5.20 -41.85 27.72
C SER A 162 4.31 -40.70 28.20
N GLY A 163 4.92 -39.66 28.78
CA GLY A 163 4.25 -38.42 29.17
C GLY A 163 3.90 -37.53 27.97
N GLN A 164 3.15 -36.45 28.20
CA GLN A 164 2.87 -35.46 27.18
C GLN A 164 4.11 -34.56 26.96
N PRO A 165 4.35 -34.09 25.73
CA PRO A 165 5.41 -33.12 25.43
C PRO A 165 5.11 -31.76 26.05
N ASP A 166 6.13 -30.90 26.15
CA ASP A 166 5.98 -29.53 26.58
C ASP A 166 5.05 -28.74 25.65
N SER A 167 4.31 -27.80 26.23
CA SER A 167 3.41 -26.98 25.43
C SER A 167 4.18 -26.02 24.53
N ALA A 168 3.79 -25.93 23.27
CA ALA A 168 4.25 -24.91 22.34
C ALA A 168 3.13 -23.93 22.02
N ILE A 169 3.47 -22.65 21.98
CA ILE A 169 2.56 -21.56 21.62
C ILE A 169 3.20 -20.81 20.47
N ARG A 170 2.40 -20.44 19.48
CA ARG A 170 2.86 -19.63 18.36
C ARG A 170 3.40 -18.29 18.83
N GLY A 171 4.52 -17.85 18.23
CA GLY A 171 5.03 -16.51 18.43
C GLY A 171 4.04 -15.47 17.89
N THR A 172 4.01 -14.30 18.51
CA THR A 172 3.22 -13.15 18.09
C THR A 172 4.14 -11.97 17.84
N TRP A 173 3.90 -11.26 16.75
CA TRP A 173 4.63 -10.04 16.41
C TRP A 173 3.71 -8.84 16.54
N GLU A 174 4.23 -7.74 17.08
CA GLU A 174 3.53 -6.48 17.16
C GLU A 174 3.97 -5.56 16.02
N TYR A 175 3.00 -5.11 15.23
CA TYR A 175 3.21 -4.10 14.18
C TYR A 175 2.57 -2.80 14.62
N GLU A 176 3.39 -1.74 14.61
CA GLU A 176 2.97 -0.40 14.96
C GLU A 176 3.05 0.53 13.78
N ASN A 177 2.08 1.45 13.68
CA ASN A 177 2.14 2.58 12.77
C ASN A 177 1.60 3.85 13.43
N ASP A 178 1.91 5.00 12.84
CA ASP A 178 1.52 6.30 13.36
C ASP A 178 0.56 7.02 12.40
N ALA A 179 -0.37 7.79 12.96
CA ALA A 179 -1.18 8.72 12.20
C ALA A 179 -0.42 10.03 12.00
N GLN A 180 -0.36 10.51 10.75
CA GLN A 180 0.33 11.72 10.34
C GLN A 180 -0.64 12.88 10.22
N ILE A 181 -0.23 14.07 10.68
CA ILE A 181 -0.98 15.31 10.48
C ILE A 181 -0.55 15.95 9.17
N ILE A 182 -1.48 16.06 8.22
CA ILE A 182 -1.28 16.69 6.93
C ILE A 182 -2.10 17.99 6.90
N LYS A 183 -1.50 19.08 6.45
CA LYS A 183 -2.12 20.42 6.41
C LYS A 183 -1.90 21.07 5.06
N GLU A 184 -2.94 21.77 4.60
CA GLU A 184 -2.88 22.65 3.43
C GLU A 184 -3.60 23.96 3.72
N THR A 185 -3.16 25.03 3.05
CA THR A 185 -3.76 26.34 3.19
C THR A 185 -3.73 27.10 1.87
N ILE A 186 -4.76 27.89 1.66
CA ILE A 186 -4.82 28.90 0.62
C ILE A 186 -5.39 30.20 1.19
N GLY A 187 -4.86 31.33 0.78
CA GLY A 187 -5.33 32.62 1.27
C GLY A 187 -5.28 33.70 0.21
N TYR A 188 -6.24 34.59 0.28
CA TYR A 188 -6.38 35.75 -0.60
C TYR A 188 -6.51 37.04 0.25
N THR A 189 -5.93 38.14 -0.22
CA THR A 189 -6.12 39.45 0.39
C THR A 189 -7.47 40.04 0.00
N GLY A 190 -7.98 41.01 0.78
CA GLY A 190 -9.22 41.68 0.44
C GLY A 190 -9.15 42.41 -0.90
N SER A 191 -8.01 42.97 -1.25
CA SER A 191 -7.77 43.63 -2.53
C SER A 191 -7.83 42.62 -3.71
N GLU A 192 -7.26 41.44 -3.55
CA GLU A 192 -7.34 40.38 -4.57
C GLU A 192 -8.77 39.90 -4.79
N MET A 193 -9.56 39.85 -3.72
CA MET A 193 -10.97 39.39 -3.80
C MET A 193 -11.89 40.38 -4.53
N VAL A 194 -11.53 41.65 -4.59
CA VAL A 194 -12.30 42.72 -5.25
C VAL A 194 -11.86 42.90 -6.72
N ASN A 195 -10.68 42.42 -7.09
CA ASN A 195 -10.20 42.56 -8.46
C ASN A 195 -11.12 41.90 -9.45
N GLN A 196 -11.55 42.67 -10.45
CA GLN A 196 -12.32 42.13 -11.58
C GLN A 196 -11.42 41.24 -12.45
N THR A 197 -11.89 40.04 -12.73
CA THR A 197 -11.20 39.12 -13.61
C THR A 197 -11.94 38.92 -14.92
N TRP A 198 -11.23 38.52 -15.97
CA TRP A 198 -11.85 38.20 -17.26
C TRP A 198 -12.75 36.95 -17.19
N PHE A 199 -12.58 36.13 -16.18
CA PHE A 199 -13.30 34.89 -15.98
C PHE A 199 -14.05 34.93 -14.64
N ASP A 200 -15.37 34.97 -14.72
CA ASP A 200 -16.24 34.89 -13.55
C ASP A 200 -17.05 33.58 -13.60
N VAL A 201 -17.16 32.92 -12.45
CA VAL A 201 -18.04 31.77 -12.28
C VAL A 201 -19.30 32.23 -11.56
N THR A 202 -20.46 31.99 -12.14
CA THR A 202 -21.74 32.24 -11.48
C THR A 202 -22.09 31.07 -10.61
N SER A 203 -22.04 31.26 -9.29
CA SER A 203 -22.45 30.24 -8.32
C SER A 203 -23.54 30.85 -7.42
N MET A 204 -24.65 30.17 -7.29
CA MET A 204 -25.83 30.59 -6.46
C MET A 204 -26.30 32.04 -6.76
N GLY A 205 -26.21 32.49 -8.04
CA GLY A 205 -26.62 33.83 -8.43
C GLY A 205 -25.58 34.95 -8.20
N TYR A 206 -24.43 34.64 -7.63
CA TYR A 206 -23.33 35.59 -7.41
C TYR A 206 -22.20 35.32 -8.43
N LYS A 207 -21.60 36.39 -8.94
CA LYS A 207 -20.39 36.33 -9.74
C LYS A 207 -19.19 36.22 -8.81
N ILE A 208 -18.51 35.09 -8.87
CA ILE A 208 -17.29 34.83 -8.09
C ILE A 208 -16.09 34.83 -9.05
N PRO A 209 -14.98 35.52 -8.73
CA PRO A 209 -13.79 35.45 -9.55
C PRO A 209 -13.31 34.01 -9.74
N ALA A 210 -13.07 33.60 -10.97
CA ALA A 210 -12.74 32.22 -11.31
C ALA A 210 -11.47 31.73 -10.60
N TYR A 211 -10.49 32.61 -10.37
CA TYR A 211 -9.25 32.24 -9.66
C TYR A 211 -9.48 31.84 -8.21
N TYR A 212 -10.47 32.43 -7.53
CA TYR A 212 -10.82 32.05 -6.16
C TYR A 212 -11.41 30.64 -6.12
N PHE A 213 -12.32 30.34 -7.06
CA PHE A 213 -12.90 29.01 -7.17
C PHE A 213 -11.84 27.94 -7.53
N LEU A 214 -10.95 28.27 -8.47
CA LEU A 214 -9.84 27.40 -8.86
C LEU A 214 -8.92 27.12 -7.68
N GLY A 215 -8.61 28.14 -6.88
CA GLY A 215 -7.79 27.96 -5.70
C GLY A 215 -8.40 27.03 -4.66
N GLN A 216 -9.73 27.03 -4.52
CA GLN A 216 -10.41 26.04 -3.65
C GLN A 216 -10.29 24.61 -4.21
N VAL A 217 -10.43 24.43 -5.52
CA VAL A 217 -10.23 23.13 -6.17
C VAL A 217 -8.77 22.67 -6.07
N ASP A 218 -7.82 23.59 -6.24
CA ASP A 218 -6.39 23.28 -6.16
C ASP A 218 -5.95 22.83 -4.77
N ILE A 219 -6.51 23.40 -3.71
CA ILE A 219 -6.18 22.98 -2.33
C ILE A 219 -6.72 21.56 -2.07
N ASP A 220 -7.91 21.22 -2.56
CA ASP A 220 -8.48 19.89 -2.43
C ASP A 220 -7.62 18.85 -3.14
N TYR A 221 -7.17 19.14 -4.37
CA TYR A 221 -6.26 18.28 -5.11
C TYR A 221 -4.90 18.11 -4.42
N ARG A 222 -4.29 19.20 -3.94
CA ARG A 222 -3.01 19.15 -3.22
C ARG A 222 -3.12 18.32 -1.95
N MET A 223 -4.20 18.50 -1.21
CA MET A 223 -4.46 17.72 0.00
C MET A 223 -4.58 16.22 -0.30
N ALA A 224 -5.35 15.87 -1.33
CA ALA A 224 -5.52 14.48 -1.76
C ALA A 224 -4.19 13.85 -2.21
N LEU A 225 -3.37 14.58 -2.98
CA LEU A 225 -2.05 14.11 -3.42
C LEU A 225 -1.08 13.89 -2.25
N ARG A 226 -1.10 14.77 -1.24
CA ARG A 226 -0.27 14.61 -0.04
C ARG A 226 -0.70 13.41 0.79
N ILE A 227 -2.01 13.17 0.89
CA ILE A 227 -2.54 11.98 1.55
C ILE A 227 -2.10 10.72 0.80
N ASP A 228 -2.30 10.66 -0.51
CA ASP A 228 -1.88 9.51 -1.33
C ASP A 228 -0.36 9.27 -1.24
N GLY A 229 0.43 10.34 -1.27
CA GLY A 229 1.89 10.25 -1.12
C GLY A 229 2.30 9.65 0.23
N ALA A 230 1.67 10.07 1.32
CA ALA A 230 1.94 9.54 2.66
C ALA A 230 1.51 8.07 2.79
N LEU A 231 0.32 7.71 2.27
CA LEU A 231 -0.21 6.36 2.36
C LEU A 231 0.51 5.35 1.44
N LEU A 232 1.13 5.81 0.35
CA LEU A 232 1.86 4.95 -0.59
C LEU A 232 3.35 4.84 -0.24
N PHE A 233 4.02 5.97 0.01
CA PHE A 233 5.48 6.05 0.07
C PHE A 233 6.04 6.54 1.41
N GLY A 234 5.18 6.92 2.36
CA GLY A 234 5.59 7.40 3.67
C GLY A 234 6.46 6.37 4.40
N LYS A 235 7.39 6.82 5.22
CA LYS A 235 8.12 5.97 6.17
C LYS A 235 7.80 6.44 7.59
N ARG A 236 7.60 5.50 8.50
CA ARG A 236 7.37 5.82 9.92
C ARG A 236 8.59 6.53 10.50
N THR A 237 8.36 7.60 11.23
CA THR A 237 9.42 8.32 11.92
C THR A 237 9.91 7.52 13.12
N VAL A 238 11.17 7.13 13.09
CA VAL A 238 11.89 6.50 14.23
C VAL A 238 12.98 7.42 14.79
N ASN A 239 13.17 8.60 14.19
CA ASN A 239 14.18 9.56 14.62
C ASN A 239 13.67 10.42 15.78
N PRO A 240 14.20 10.27 17.00
CA PRO A 240 13.75 11.05 18.16
C PRO A 240 14.09 12.53 18.07
N SER A 241 15.04 12.92 17.19
CA SER A 241 15.43 14.30 16.98
C SER A 241 14.52 15.08 16.05
N LEU A 242 13.56 14.41 15.39
CA LEU A 242 12.58 15.07 14.52
C LEU A 242 11.46 15.68 15.35
N VAL A 243 11.73 16.89 15.83
CA VAL A 243 10.84 17.65 16.72
C VAL A 243 10.49 18.97 16.06
N ASP A 244 9.24 19.39 16.15
CA ASP A 244 8.79 20.71 15.72
C ASP A 244 9.38 21.78 16.67
N PRO A 245 10.19 22.72 16.17
CA PRO A 245 10.84 23.72 17.00
C PRO A 245 9.86 24.68 17.70
N ASP A 246 8.70 24.92 17.13
CA ASP A 246 7.70 25.84 17.66
C ASP A 246 6.89 25.22 18.81
N THR A 247 6.63 23.94 18.75
CA THR A 247 5.78 23.24 19.72
C THR A 247 6.54 22.31 20.67
N GLY A 248 7.79 21.99 20.36
CA GLY A 248 8.63 21.04 21.11
C GLY A 248 8.12 19.59 21.04
N ARG A 249 7.22 19.26 20.09
CA ARG A 249 6.63 17.93 19.97
C ARG A 249 7.22 17.15 18.80
N ALA A 250 7.34 15.83 18.98
CA ALA A 250 7.81 14.93 17.93
C ALA A 250 6.88 14.96 16.71
N ILE A 251 7.48 15.01 15.53
CA ILE A 251 6.77 14.90 14.26
C ILE A 251 6.63 13.41 13.94
N LYS A 252 5.39 12.97 13.75
CA LYS A 252 5.05 11.59 13.39
C LYS A 252 4.69 11.51 11.92
N THR A 253 5.21 10.51 11.24
CA THR A 253 4.88 10.15 9.87
C THR A 253 4.37 8.72 9.80
N THR A 254 3.45 8.45 8.88
CA THR A 254 2.89 7.11 8.69
C THR A 254 3.78 6.27 7.78
N GLU A 255 3.86 4.95 8.04
CA GLU A 255 4.43 4.01 7.09
C GLU A 255 3.42 3.73 5.97
N GLY A 256 3.83 3.97 4.74
CA GLY A 256 3.02 3.73 3.55
C GLY A 256 3.14 2.29 3.04
N MET A 257 2.38 1.99 1.99
CA MET A 257 2.24 0.65 1.45
C MET A 257 3.56 0.10 0.87
N VAL A 258 4.25 0.88 0.05
CA VAL A 258 5.51 0.43 -0.59
C VAL A 258 6.58 0.07 0.42
N PRO A 259 6.94 0.93 1.40
CA PRO A 259 7.90 0.56 2.43
C PRO A 259 7.47 -0.62 3.29
N TYR A 260 6.16 -0.73 3.58
CA TYR A 260 5.62 -1.85 4.36
C TYR A 260 5.80 -3.18 3.64
N ILE A 261 5.38 -3.27 2.35
CA ILE A 261 5.51 -4.51 1.57
C ILE A 261 6.99 -4.89 1.42
N ARG A 262 7.88 -3.93 1.17
CA ARG A 262 9.33 -4.20 1.09
C ARG A 262 9.94 -4.71 2.39
N ARG A 263 9.37 -4.35 3.52
CA ARG A 263 9.88 -4.78 4.83
C ARG A 263 9.34 -6.15 5.26
N VAL A 264 8.12 -6.48 4.93
CA VAL A 264 7.40 -7.64 5.49
C VAL A 264 6.81 -8.54 4.39
N GLY A 265 6.62 -8.02 3.19
CA GLY A 265 6.01 -8.73 2.07
C GLY A 265 7.02 -9.44 1.19
N ASN A 266 6.54 -9.86 0.03
CA ASN A 266 7.33 -10.55 -0.98
C ASN A 266 7.74 -9.59 -2.09
N GLU A 267 8.96 -9.73 -2.59
CA GLU A 267 9.48 -8.99 -3.73
C GLU A 267 9.65 -9.95 -4.91
N GLN A 268 9.14 -9.56 -6.07
CA GLN A 268 9.33 -10.29 -7.32
C GLN A 268 9.83 -9.34 -8.40
N SER A 269 10.87 -9.74 -9.10
CA SER A 269 11.41 -8.96 -10.21
C SER A 269 10.94 -9.50 -11.55
N TYR A 270 10.74 -8.61 -12.52
CA TYR A 270 10.47 -8.98 -13.90
C TYR A 270 11.47 -8.32 -14.85
N THR A 271 11.84 -9.05 -15.92
CA THR A 271 12.93 -8.64 -16.78
C THR A 271 12.53 -7.48 -17.70
N GLY A 272 13.23 -6.35 -17.60
CA GLY A 272 13.37 -5.34 -18.64
C GLY A 272 12.13 -4.72 -19.27
N GLY A 273 10.95 -4.79 -18.63
CA GLY A 273 9.71 -4.21 -19.14
C GLY A 273 8.84 -5.17 -19.95
N ALA A 274 9.19 -6.47 -20.00
CA ALA A 274 8.38 -7.53 -20.59
C ALA A 274 7.89 -8.47 -19.49
N PHE A 275 6.67 -8.23 -19.01
CA PHE A 275 6.00 -9.17 -18.13
C PHE A 275 5.63 -10.44 -18.92
N ASP A 276 5.97 -11.60 -18.39
CA ASP A 276 5.55 -12.89 -18.95
C ASP A 276 4.42 -13.50 -18.13
N VAL A 277 3.57 -14.28 -18.80
CA VAL A 277 2.44 -15.00 -18.16
C VAL A 277 2.92 -16.00 -17.12
N THR A 278 4.11 -16.57 -17.27
CA THR A 278 4.75 -17.47 -16.29
C THR A 278 4.98 -16.79 -14.94
N GLN A 279 5.16 -15.47 -14.90
CA GLN A 279 5.32 -14.72 -13.66
C GLN A 279 4.04 -14.67 -12.82
N PHE A 280 2.87 -14.88 -13.44
CA PHE A 280 1.64 -15.11 -12.67
C PHE A 280 1.67 -16.44 -11.91
N ASP A 281 2.30 -17.47 -12.46
CA ASP A 281 2.43 -18.76 -11.79
C ASP A 281 3.37 -18.64 -10.59
N GLU A 282 4.49 -17.94 -10.74
CA GLU A 282 5.43 -17.66 -9.66
C GLU A 282 4.78 -16.83 -8.55
N MET A 283 4.03 -15.79 -8.93
CA MET A 283 3.29 -14.96 -7.99
C MET A 283 2.20 -15.77 -7.27
N ASP A 284 1.46 -16.59 -8.00
CA ASP A 284 0.40 -17.44 -7.44
C ASP A 284 0.96 -18.44 -6.45
N ASN A 285 2.07 -19.11 -6.79
CA ASN A 285 2.78 -20.03 -5.90
C ASN A 285 3.27 -19.32 -4.62
N THR A 286 3.81 -18.11 -4.74
CA THR A 286 4.25 -17.33 -3.58
C THR A 286 3.08 -16.94 -2.69
N LEU A 287 1.99 -16.46 -3.28
CA LEU A 287 0.79 -16.08 -2.54
C LEU A 287 0.10 -17.29 -1.89
N ASP A 288 0.18 -18.46 -2.54
CA ASP A 288 -0.38 -19.69 -1.99
C ASP A 288 0.42 -20.20 -0.79
N ARG A 289 1.74 -20.21 -0.91
CA ARG A 289 2.65 -20.52 0.20
C ARG A 289 2.42 -19.65 1.41
N GLU A 290 2.11 -18.38 1.22
CA GLU A 290 1.80 -17.41 2.27
C GLU A 290 0.33 -17.42 2.72
N GLY A 291 -0.49 -18.30 2.16
CA GLY A 291 -1.91 -18.42 2.51
C GLY A 291 -2.73 -17.16 2.21
N ALA A 292 -2.40 -16.46 1.12
CA ALA A 292 -3.15 -15.30 0.69
C ALA A 292 -4.57 -15.68 0.24
N GLY A 293 -5.51 -14.75 0.42
CA GLY A 293 -6.89 -14.96 -0.01
C GLY A 293 -7.05 -14.93 -1.54
N ASN A 294 -8.25 -15.33 -2.00
CA ASN A 294 -8.51 -15.52 -3.45
C ASN A 294 -8.70 -14.21 -4.23
N TYR A 295 -8.91 -13.06 -3.59
CA TYR A 295 -9.09 -11.77 -4.27
C TYR A 295 -7.91 -10.86 -4.00
N ILE A 296 -7.17 -10.55 -5.07
CA ILE A 296 -5.96 -9.73 -5.01
C ILE A 296 -6.21 -8.40 -5.72
N LEU A 297 -6.11 -7.31 -4.99
CA LEU A 297 -6.09 -5.97 -5.56
C LEU A 297 -4.70 -5.68 -6.11
N SER A 298 -4.63 -5.41 -7.41
CA SER A 298 -3.39 -5.14 -8.11
C SER A 298 -3.35 -3.67 -8.51
N LEU A 299 -2.55 -2.86 -7.81
CA LEU A 299 -2.34 -1.45 -8.10
C LEU A 299 -1.10 -1.30 -8.97
N LEU A 300 -1.27 -0.90 -10.21
CA LEU A 300 -0.25 -0.98 -11.25
C LEU A 300 0.13 0.39 -11.82
N GLY A 301 1.42 0.57 -12.08
CA GLY A 301 1.92 1.60 -12.97
C GLY A 301 1.54 1.31 -14.43
N ILE A 302 1.54 2.33 -15.28
CA ILE A 302 1.06 2.25 -16.67
C ILE A 302 1.85 1.24 -17.49
N THR A 303 3.18 1.23 -17.34
CA THR A 303 4.07 0.37 -18.14
C THR A 303 3.86 -1.10 -17.81
N LEU A 304 3.78 -1.43 -16.51
CA LEU A 304 3.50 -2.79 -16.08
C LEU A 304 2.09 -3.23 -16.48
N HIS A 305 1.10 -2.35 -16.32
CA HIS A 305 -0.27 -2.64 -16.74
C HIS A 305 -0.37 -2.97 -18.23
N GLN A 306 0.28 -2.17 -19.08
CA GLN A 306 0.32 -2.42 -20.53
C GLN A 306 1.09 -3.70 -20.87
N SER A 307 2.19 -3.98 -20.15
CA SER A 307 2.96 -5.21 -20.36
C SER A 307 2.14 -6.45 -20.02
N ILE A 308 1.40 -6.43 -18.91
CA ILE A 308 0.47 -7.49 -18.53
C ILE A 308 -0.63 -7.67 -19.59
N GLU A 309 -1.26 -6.58 -20.04
CA GLU A 309 -2.29 -6.65 -21.10
C GLU A 309 -1.75 -7.26 -22.39
N ASN A 310 -0.57 -6.84 -22.83
CA ASN A 310 0.07 -7.34 -24.05
C ASN A 310 0.43 -8.84 -23.94
N SER A 311 0.99 -9.26 -22.79
CA SER A 311 1.30 -10.67 -22.55
C SER A 311 0.05 -11.54 -22.54
N LEU A 312 -1.03 -11.11 -21.89
CA LEU A 312 -2.30 -11.82 -21.90
C LEU A 312 -2.90 -11.91 -23.31
N VAL A 313 -2.90 -10.82 -24.07
CA VAL A 313 -3.38 -10.82 -25.47
C VAL A 313 -2.57 -11.78 -26.31
N SER A 314 -1.25 -11.77 -26.19
CA SER A 314 -0.36 -12.69 -26.93
C SER A 314 -0.60 -14.14 -26.56
N TYR A 315 -0.74 -14.45 -25.28
CA TYR A 315 -1.03 -15.79 -24.77
C TYR A 315 -2.38 -16.34 -25.30
N PHE A 316 -3.43 -15.52 -25.24
CA PHE A 316 -4.76 -15.93 -25.71
C PHE A 316 -4.89 -15.96 -27.23
N ALA A 317 -4.16 -15.11 -27.95
CA ALA A 317 -4.13 -15.17 -29.42
C ALA A 317 -3.55 -16.53 -29.92
N ASN A 318 -2.58 -17.06 -29.22
CA ASN A 318 -1.96 -18.35 -29.54
C ASN A 318 -2.80 -19.58 -29.12
N THR A 319 -3.76 -19.42 -28.21
CA THR A 319 -4.51 -20.55 -27.61
C THR A 319 -5.98 -20.64 -28.05
N ASN A 320 -6.45 -19.78 -28.97
CA ASN A 320 -7.85 -19.78 -29.44
C ASN A 320 -8.92 -19.63 -28.33
N ILE A 321 -8.57 -19.05 -27.19
CA ILE A 321 -9.48 -18.83 -26.07
C ILE A 321 -10.09 -17.42 -26.21
N GLN A 322 -11.42 -17.33 -26.32
CA GLN A 322 -12.12 -16.06 -26.31
C GLN A 322 -12.20 -15.50 -24.88
N PHE A 323 -11.82 -14.23 -24.71
CA PHE A 323 -12.01 -13.52 -23.45
C PHE A 323 -13.49 -13.47 -23.07
N ALA A 324 -13.87 -14.17 -22.01
CA ALA A 324 -15.17 -13.98 -21.39
C ALA A 324 -15.15 -12.65 -20.59
N ARG A 325 -15.76 -11.63 -21.18
CA ARG A 325 -16.05 -10.38 -20.49
C ARG A 325 -17.22 -10.61 -19.54
N GLN A 326 -16.93 -11.10 -18.34
CA GLN A 326 -17.97 -11.30 -17.34
C GLN A 326 -17.91 -10.17 -16.31
N THR A 327 -18.93 -9.35 -16.33
CA THR A 327 -19.21 -8.34 -15.31
C THR A 327 -19.89 -9.03 -14.12
N THR A 328 -19.14 -9.54 -13.18
CA THR A 328 -19.70 -10.00 -11.91
C THR A 328 -18.99 -9.28 -10.76
N ASN A 329 -19.51 -8.14 -10.43
CA ASN A 329 -19.07 -7.32 -9.28
C ASN A 329 -19.68 -7.80 -7.94
N GLU A 330 -20.51 -8.83 -7.96
CA GLU A 330 -21.31 -9.27 -6.81
C GLU A 330 -20.48 -9.82 -5.65
N VAL A 331 -19.33 -10.38 -5.91
CA VAL A 331 -18.56 -11.13 -4.90
C VAL A 331 -17.76 -10.23 -3.97
N LEU A 332 -17.36 -9.05 -4.43
CA LEU A 332 -16.47 -8.16 -3.67
C LEU A 332 -17.20 -7.19 -2.72
N PHE A 333 -18.40 -6.78 -3.07
CA PHE A 333 -19.03 -5.64 -2.41
C PHE A 333 -20.38 -5.95 -1.76
N ASN A 334 -20.71 -7.22 -1.61
CA ASN A 334 -21.86 -7.66 -0.81
C ASN A 334 -23.13 -6.82 -1.07
N ASN A 335 -23.67 -6.88 -2.31
CA ASN A 335 -24.86 -6.18 -2.81
C ASN A 335 -24.71 -4.67 -3.09
N ASN A 336 -23.53 -4.14 -3.22
CA ASN A 336 -23.35 -2.72 -3.59
C ASN A 336 -22.88 -2.57 -5.05
N GLU A 337 -23.73 -2.97 -6.00
CA GLU A 337 -23.49 -2.94 -7.44
C GLU A 337 -23.05 -1.55 -7.96
N SER A 338 -23.59 -0.49 -7.37
CA SER A 338 -23.28 0.89 -7.75
C SER A 338 -21.81 1.28 -7.44
N LEU A 339 -21.24 0.72 -6.38
CA LEU A 339 -19.86 1.02 -5.98
C LEU A 339 -18.84 0.36 -6.91
N ALA A 340 -19.09 -0.89 -7.26
CA ALA A 340 -18.21 -1.64 -8.16
C ALA A 340 -18.23 -1.08 -9.59
N ALA A 341 -19.38 -0.65 -10.08
CA ALA A 341 -19.50 0.02 -11.39
C ALA A 341 -18.74 1.36 -11.44
N SER A 342 -18.65 2.07 -10.30
CA SER A 342 -17.93 3.35 -10.22
C SER A 342 -16.41 3.20 -10.18
N ILE A 343 -15.88 2.05 -9.75
CA ILE A 343 -14.45 1.83 -9.56
C ILE A 343 -13.75 1.31 -10.82
N ASN A 344 -14.49 0.70 -11.75
CA ASN A 344 -14.03 0.22 -13.06
C ASN A 344 -12.75 -0.64 -13.02
N PHE A 345 -12.84 -1.81 -12.35
CA PHE A 345 -11.77 -2.79 -12.34
C PHE A 345 -11.80 -3.69 -13.58
N LYS A 346 -10.63 -3.99 -14.13
CA LYS A 346 -10.43 -5.16 -14.98
C LYS A 346 -9.96 -6.32 -14.11
N TYR A 347 -10.37 -7.54 -14.38
CA TYR A 347 -9.99 -8.71 -13.60
C TYR A 347 -9.53 -9.89 -14.46
N LEU A 348 -8.69 -10.71 -13.86
CA LEU A 348 -8.24 -12.00 -14.39
C LEU A 348 -8.40 -13.04 -13.29
N THR A 349 -9.06 -14.17 -13.61
CA THR A 349 -9.11 -15.32 -12.70
C THR A 349 -8.18 -16.40 -13.23
N LYS A 350 -7.26 -16.85 -12.37
CA LYS A 350 -6.31 -17.94 -12.64
C LYS A 350 -6.11 -18.73 -11.35
N SER A 351 -6.10 -20.06 -11.45
CA SER A 351 -5.87 -20.97 -10.30
C SER A 351 -6.76 -20.65 -9.08
N GLU A 352 -8.06 -20.38 -9.28
CA GLU A 352 -9.03 -19.98 -8.25
C GLU A 352 -8.81 -18.59 -7.66
N ARG A 353 -7.73 -17.89 -8.04
CA ARG A 353 -7.44 -16.52 -7.58
C ARG A 353 -7.88 -15.49 -8.62
N THR A 354 -8.51 -14.42 -8.13
CA THR A 354 -8.98 -13.31 -8.96
C THR A 354 -8.12 -12.08 -8.71
N PHE A 355 -7.40 -11.64 -9.73
CA PHE A 355 -6.60 -10.42 -9.74
C PHE A 355 -7.43 -9.28 -10.27
N LEU A 356 -7.54 -8.20 -9.50
CA LEU A 356 -8.29 -7.00 -9.83
C LEU A 356 -7.30 -5.90 -10.20
N PHE A 357 -7.20 -5.59 -11.48
CA PHE A 357 -6.23 -4.61 -11.99
C PHE A 357 -6.77 -3.19 -11.94
N LYS A 358 -6.06 -2.32 -11.24
CA LYS A 358 -6.31 -0.88 -11.20
C LYS A 358 -5.05 -0.10 -11.54
N ARG A 359 -5.12 0.70 -12.60
CA ARG A 359 -4.05 1.64 -12.92
C ARG A 359 -4.04 2.78 -11.89
N MET A 360 -2.88 3.04 -11.31
CA MET A 360 -2.66 4.12 -10.37
C MET A 360 -2.08 5.35 -11.08
N GLY A 361 -2.86 6.42 -11.15
CA GLY A 361 -2.41 7.70 -11.73
C GLY A 361 -1.20 8.29 -10.99
N ALA A 362 -1.18 8.14 -9.68
CA ALA A 362 -0.09 8.59 -8.83
C ALA A 362 1.29 8.00 -9.20
N LEU A 363 1.34 6.72 -9.57
CA LEU A 363 2.57 6.06 -10.00
C LEU A 363 3.04 6.51 -11.39
N ASN A 364 2.13 7.02 -12.22
CA ASN A 364 2.40 7.36 -13.61
C ASN A 364 2.83 8.81 -13.82
N ASN A 365 2.69 9.65 -12.81
CA ASN A 365 3.08 11.04 -12.89
C ASN A 365 4.26 11.33 -11.94
N PRO A 366 5.49 11.15 -12.41
CA PRO A 366 6.68 11.33 -11.58
C PRO A 366 6.83 12.75 -11.05
N LYS A 367 6.28 13.75 -11.75
CA LYS A 367 6.33 15.15 -11.32
C LYS A 367 5.44 15.46 -10.12
N LEU A 368 4.44 14.64 -9.83
CA LEU A 368 3.60 14.81 -8.64
C LEU A 368 4.38 14.60 -7.36
N TYR A 369 5.32 13.65 -7.36
CA TYR A 369 6.11 13.29 -6.20
C TYR A 369 7.55 13.82 -6.27
N GLY A 370 7.95 14.44 -7.38
CA GLY A 370 9.22 15.16 -7.53
C GLY A 370 10.48 14.32 -7.31
N ALA A 371 10.36 13.01 -7.29
CA ALA A 371 11.43 12.13 -6.89
C ALA A 371 12.21 11.62 -8.11
N THR A 372 13.43 12.07 -8.25
CA THR A 372 14.45 11.41 -9.07
C THR A 372 14.62 9.95 -8.63
N GLY A 373 14.43 9.01 -9.56
CA GLY A 373 14.45 7.58 -9.28
C GLY A 373 13.08 6.93 -9.40
N TYR A 374 12.03 7.49 -8.85
CA TYR A 374 10.65 7.01 -9.05
C TYR A 374 10.12 7.26 -10.47
N GLU A 375 10.70 8.19 -11.22
CA GLU A 375 10.39 8.41 -12.64
C GLU A 375 10.58 7.15 -13.49
N ALA A 376 11.60 6.36 -13.17
CA ALA A 376 11.89 5.11 -13.88
C ALA A 376 11.12 3.91 -13.30
N ILE A 377 10.87 3.89 -11.99
CA ILE A 377 10.30 2.75 -11.26
C ILE A 377 8.79 2.84 -11.16
N GLY A 378 8.23 4.00 -10.82
CA GLY A 378 6.80 4.17 -10.58
C GLY A 378 5.88 3.62 -11.67
N PRO A 379 6.07 3.96 -12.96
CA PRO A 379 5.27 3.41 -14.05
C PRO A 379 5.40 1.89 -14.24
N LYS A 380 6.48 1.31 -13.73
CA LYS A 380 6.80 -0.12 -13.81
C LYS A 380 6.49 -0.90 -12.53
N LEU A 381 6.07 -0.21 -11.47
CA LEU A 381 5.78 -0.80 -10.16
C LEU A 381 4.41 -1.46 -10.17
N GLY A 382 4.32 -2.61 -9.52
CA GLY A 382 3.06 -3.29 -9.22
C GLY A 382 2.97 -3.69 -7.76
N MET A 383 1.82 -3.48 -7.15
CA MET A 383 1.53 -3.87 -5.77
C MET A 383 0.31 -4.78 -5.77
N PHE A 384 0.47 -5.96 -5.21
CA PHE A 384 -0.54 -7.02 -5.16
C PHE A 384 -0.91 -7.30 -3.71
N MET A 385 -2.17 -7.13 -3.37
CA MET A 385 -2.63 -7.17 -1.98
C MET A 385 -3.93 -7.93 -1.87
N PRO A 386 -4.08 -8.84 -0.89
CA PRO A 386 -5.36 -9.48 -0.62
C PRO A 386 -6.34 -8.45 -0.04
N ILE A 387 -7.56 -8.41 -0.61
CA ILE A 387 -8.65 -7.56 -0.11
C ILE A 387 -9.73 -8.34 0.62
N ASN A 388 -9.55 -9.63 0.79
CA ASN A 388 -10.47 -10.47 1.53
C ASN A 388 -10.47 -10.03 3.00
N LYS A 389 -11.67 -9.88 3.53
CA LYS A 389 -11.81 -9.77 4.98
C LYS A 389 -11.55 -11.12 5.62
N LYS A 390 -10.62 -11.17 6.55
CA LYS A 390 -10.34 -12.35 7.36
C LYS A 390 -11.08 -12.27 8.69
N LYS A 391 -11.53 -13.42 9.16
CA LYS A 391 -12.15 -13.49 10.49
C LYS A 391 -11.04 -13.47 11.54
N ASP A 392 -11.10 -12.50 12.44
CA ASP A 392 -10.23 -12.45 13.62
C ASP A 392 -10.53 -13.64 14.52
N PRO A 393 -9.55 -14.50 14.85
CA PRO A 393 -9.77 -15.68 15.66
C PRO A 393 -10.18 -15.36 17.10
N VAL A 394 -9.81 -14.19 17.62
CA VAL A 394 -10.09 -13.78 19.00
C VAL A 394 -11.45 -13.11 19.13
N THR A 395 -11.72 -12.11 18.27
CA THR A 395 -12.94 -11.30 18.36
C THR A 395 -14.07 -11.83 17.48
N GLY A 396 -13.77 -12.71 16.52
CA GLY A 396 -14.73 -13.21 15.54
C GLY A 396 -15.14 -12.19 14.48
N ASN A 397 -14.63 -10.96 14.55
CA ASN A 397 -14.95 -9.90 13.62
C ASN A 397 -14.22 -10.07 12.29
N MET A 398 -14.85 -9.58 11.21
CA MET A 398 -14.20 -9.52 9.91
C MET A 398 -13.28 -8.30 9.85
N VAL A 399 -11.99 -8.53 9.61
CA VAL A 399 -10.96 -7.50 9.53
C VAL A 399 -10.38 -7.41 8.12
N GLU A 400 -10.16 -6.18 7.67
CA GLU A 400 -9.52 -5.87 6.40
C GLU A 400 -7.99 -6.01 6.49
N SER A 401 -7.35 -6.47 5.39
CA SER A 401 -5.89 -6.55 5.28
C SER A 401 -5.24 -5.19 5.01
N ILE A 402 -5.96 -4.29 4.31
CA ILE A 402 -5.51 -2.94 3.98
C ILE A 402 -6.55 -1.91 4.42
N GLY A 403 -6.11 -0.74 4.80
CA GLY A 403 -7.03 0.32 5.17
C GLY A 403 -6.34 1.57 5.65
N THR A 404 -7.14 2.52 6.10
CA THR A 404 -6.68 3.75 6.71
C THR A 404 -7.23 3.90 8.13
N ARG A 405 -6.48 4.58 8.96
CA ARG A 405 -6.88 4.95 10.31
C ARG A 405 -6.86 6.46 10.42
N TYR A 406 -7.96 7.05 10.86
CA TYR A 406 -8.03 8.48 11.16
C TYR A 406 -8.25 8.70 12.65
N ARG A 407 -7.64 9.76 13.16
CA ARG A 407 -7.78 10.10 14.56
C ARG A 407 -9.15 10.69 14.86
N GLY A 408 -9.79 10.18 15.89
CA GLY A 408 -11.07 10.68 16.38
C GLY A 408 -11.45 10.10 17.73
N LEU A 409 -12.49 10.69 18.32
CA LEU A 409 -13.12 10.18 19.53
C LEU A 409 -14.61 10.54 19.48
N GLY A 410 -15.43 9.62 18.99
CA GLY A 410 -16.86 9.77 18.89
C GLY A 410 -17.30 10.93 17.99
N ARG A 411 -17.80 12.03 18.57
CA ARG A 411 -18.33 13.16 17.79
C ARG A 411 -17.28 14.04 17.14
N TYR A 412 -16.05 14.04 17.63
CA TYR A 412 -14.96 14.82 17.08
C TYR A 412 -13.96 13.91 16.38
N ASN A 413 -13.83 14.08 15.08
CA ASN A 413 -12.84 13.36 14.30
C ASN A 413 -12.02 14.33 13.46
N ARG A 414 -10.78 13.93 13.17
CA ARG A 414 -9.82 14.67 12.37
C ARG A 414 -9.57 14.03 11.01
N ARG A 415 -10.60 13.37 10.48
CA ARG A 415 -10.56 12.71 9.18
C ARG A 415 -10.29 13.69 8.03
N MET A 416 -11.04 14.81 8.03
CA MET A 416 -10.87 15.93 7.12
C MET A 416 -11.56 17.14 7.73
N GLU A 417 -10.81 18.08 8.23
CA GLU A 417 -11.29 19.33 8.78
C GLU A 417 -11.04 20.45 7.77
N VAL A 418 -12.08 21.18 7.41
CA VAL A 418 -12.01 22.32 6.51
C VAL A 418 -12.65 23.51 7.21
N TRP A 419 -11.94 24.63 7.33
CA TRP A 419 -12.48 25.85 7.91
C TRP A 419 -11.88 27.08 7.23
N GLN A 420 -12.59 28.20 7.35
CA GLN A 420 -12.16 29.47 6.83
C GLN A 420 -11.99 30.48 7.95
N VAL A 421 -10.95 31.28 7.87
CA VAL A 421 -10.68 32.38 8.77
C VAL A 421 -10.45 33.65 7.93
N GLY A 422 -11.09 34.75 8.27
CA GLY A 422 -10.93 35.94 7.47
C GLY A 422 -11.29 37.23 8.13
N GLY A 423 -10.56 38.30 7.77
CA GLY A 423 -10.88 39.71 7.99
C GLY A 423 -11.36 40.40 6.71
N ALA A 424 -11.25 39.74 5.56
CA ALA A 424 -11.66 40.22 4.24
C ALA A 424 -12.91 39.52 3.72
N GLY A 425 -13.64 40.18 2.81
CA GLY A 425 -14.86 39.68 2.20
C GLY A 425 -16.11 39.88 3.06
N GLU A 426 -17.23 39.31 2.63
CA GLU A 426 -18.49 39.32 3.37
C GLU A 426 -18.51 38.27 4.47
N GLY A 427 -19.22 38.54 5.57
CA GLY A 427 -19.39 37.66 6.71
C GLY A 427 -18.66 38.09 7.97
N LEU A 428 -18.64 37.21 8.98
CA LEU A 428 -18.02 37.47 10.26
C LEU A 428 -16.49 37.61 10.10
N LYS A 429 -15.96 38.75 10.51
CA LYS A 429 -14.52 39.04 10.53
C LYS A 429 -13.93 38.52 11.85
N VAL A 430 -13.05 37.54 11.80
CA VAL A 430 -12.44 36.88 12.97
C VAL A 430 -10.97 37.19 13.15
N THR A 431 -10.40 38.04 12.29
CA THR A 431 -9.00 38.47 12.37
C THR A 431 -8.88 39.90 11.90
N GLU A 432 -7.91 40.63 12.44
CA GLU A 432 -7.55 42.01 12.04
C GLU A 432 -6.88 42.09 10.67
N PHE A 433 -6.32 41.01 10.19
CA PHE A 433 -5.65 40.95 8.89
C PHE A 433 -6.67 40.96 7.75
N ASP A 434 -6.46 41.87 6.77
CA ASP A 434 -7.25 41.92 5.51
C ASP A 434 -6.88 40.76 4.58
N LYS A 435 -7.21 39.55 5.05
CA LYS A 435 -6.95 38.29 4.37
C LYS A 435 -8.05 37.29 4.68
N ARG A 436 -8.45 36.51 3.70
CA ARG A 436 -9.30 35.32 3.89
C ARG A 436 -8.50 34.07 3.56
N SER A 437 -8.42 33.14 4.50
CA SER A 437 -7.67 31.89 4.34
C SER A 437 -8.60 30.69 4.55
N THR A 438 -8.48 29.72 3.67
CA THR A 438 -9.07 28.39 3.81
C THR A 438 -8.00 27.43 4.27
N TYR A 439 -8.27 26.72 5.34
CA TYR A 439 -7.39 25.73 5.93
C TYR A 439 -8.00 24.34 5.79
N GLN A 440 -7.14 23.39 5.45
CA GLN A 440 -7.50 21.99 5.48
C GLN A 440 -6.51 21.24 6.36
N ARG A 441 -7.00 20.26 7.10
CA ARG A 441 -6.19 19.41 7.96
C ARG A 441 -6.79 18.03 8.03
N CYS A 442 -5.95 17.01 7.91
CA CYS A 442 -6.32 15.64 8.24
C CYS A 442 -5.29 15.04 9.19
N HIS A 443 -5.71 14.00 9.91
CA HIS A 443 -4.86 13.23 10.78
C HIS A 443 -5.13 11.76 10.48
N ILE A 444 -4.30 11.17 9.61
CA ILE A 444 -4.55 9.88 8.97
C ILE A 444 -3.26 9.07 8.89
N GLY A 445 -3.40 7.75 8.91
CA GLY A 445 -2.31 6.82 8.69
C GLY A 445 -2.78 5.56 7.98
N SER A 446 -1.83 4.80 7.44
CA SER A 446 -2.06 3.53 6.79
C SER A 446 -2.20 2.41 7.80
N HIS A 447 -2.96 1.40 7.48
CA HIS A 447 -3.07 0.18 8.26
C HIS A 447 -2.99 -1.03 7.35
N PHE A 448 -2.05 -1.91 7.65
CA PHE A 448 -1.79 -3.13 6.90
C PHE A 448 -1.76 -4.32 7.83
N ARG A 449 -2.21 -5.47 7.36
CA ARG A 449 -2.17 -6.76 8.06
C ARG A 449 -1.84 -7.87 7.09
N GLY A 450 -1.10 -8.87 7.57
CA GLY A 450 -0.68 -9.99 6.74
C GLY A 450 0.25 -9.55 5.63
N GLY A 451 1.30 -8.83 5.96
CA GLY A 451 2.28 -8.32 5.01
C GLY A 451 2.90 -9.42 4.16
N ASN A 452 3.14 -10.60 4.75
CA ASN A 452 3.61 -11.79 4.05
C ASN A 452 2.72 -12.24 2.88
N GLN A 453 1.44 -11.85 2.88
CA GLN A 453 0.49 -12.14 1.80
C GLN A 453 0.43 -11.04 0.73
N MET A 454 1.26 -10.04 0.84
CA MET A 454 1.39 -8.95 -0.10
C MET A 454 2.65 -9.13 -0.93
N LEU A 455 2.60 -8.65 -2.18
CA LEU A 455 3.72 -8.77 -3.10
C LEU A 455 3.93 -7.44 -3.83
N ILE A 456 5.19 -7.04 -3.96
CA ILE A 456 5.61 -5.94 -4.81
C ILE A 456 6.35 -6.50 -6.02
N MET A 457 6.03 -5.99 -7.20
CA MET A 457 6.65 -6.36 -8.46
C MET A 457 7.40 -5.17 -9.04
N GLU A 458 8.67 -5.35 -9.32
CA GLU A 458 9.58 -4.32 -9.81
C GLU A 458 10.39 -4.81 -11.02
N PRO A 459 10.87 -3.92 -11.90
CA PRO A 459 11.80 -4.31 -12.94
C PRO A 459 13.13 -4.73 -12.33
N ALA A 460 13.72 -5.82 -12.86
CA ALA A 460 15.06 -6.30 -12.51
C ALA A 460 16.14 -5.32 -12.91
#